data_e17f0927e39c1f36a3f1c0993d770ff4
#
_entry.id   e17f0927e39c1f36a3f1c0993d770ff4
#
_cell.length_a   1.000
_cell.length_b   1.000
_cell.length_c   1.000
_cell.angle_alpha   90.00
_cell.angle_beta   90.00
_cell.angle_gamma   90.00
#
_symmetry.space_group_name_H-M   'P 1'
#
loop_
_entity.id
_entity.type
_entity.pdbx_description
1 polymer ?
#
loop_
_entity_poly.entity_id
_entity_poly.type
_entity_poly.pdbx_seq_one_letter_code
_entity_poly.pdbx_strand_id
1 'polypeptide(L)'
;MANYYDSNKATVAKSKGFMLGNQEQHFPSEGLYLGDLTGGSITLPALYDLNSGKGLCFLYNNEHSQRQANACLERLACRIALTVPSHLCDLVIYNGGDPSNAFMVHSRMNKHIMGNRNERIFFDGNLDAFRELLNEAYASVIERMSNIRLAGKRDLVELNESLGNDARLKYQFFILADFPGFMNMDAINRLTQIVEAGSKAGVFVLMSFDMRANIVDAYSSAPFNPQRLLSNMQVLVPQGNSFSFRNSGHDEVINRFNYVPGAPD
;
A
#
# COMPACT_ATOMS: atom_id res chain seq x y z
N MET A 1 -9.89 0.64 16.79
CA MET A 1 -9.03 -0.57 16.70
C MET A 1 -9.07 -1.01 15.27
N ALA A 2 -7.92 -1.03 14.59
CA ALA A 2 -7.86 -1.64 13.29
C ALA A 2 -8.19 -3.13 13.47
N ASN A 3 -9.15 -3.65 12.72
CA ASN A 3 -9.65 -5.03 12.85
C ASN A 3 -8.66 -6.04 12.25
N TYR A 4 -7.41 -6.04 12.72
CA TYR A 4 -6.41 -7.02 12.28
C TYR A 4 -6.81 -8.47 12.62
N TYR A 5 -7.81 -8.65 13.47
CA TYR A 5 -8.20 -9.93 14.06
C TYR A 5 -9.58 -10.40 13.66
N ASP A 6 -10.25 -9.75 12.76
CA ASP A 6 -11.50 -10.30 12.25
C ASP A 6 -11.18 -11.55 11.45
N SER A 7 -11.18 -12.70 12.15
CA SER A 7 -10.86 -14.00 11.54
C SER A 7 -11.77 -14.33 10.36
N ASN A 8 -13.02 -13.84 10.39
CA ASN A 8 -13.97 -14.08 9.31
C ASN A 8 -13.60 -13.23 8.08
N LYS A 9 -13.33 -11.92 8.26
CA LYS A 9 -12.85 -11.05 7.18
C LYS A 9 -11.54 -11.55 6.60
N ALA A 10 -10.61 -11.96 7.46
CA ALA A 10 -9.33 -12.50 7.06
C ALA A 10 -9.44 -13.78 6.26
N THR A 11 -10.32 -14.70 6.66
CA THR A 11 -10.59 -15.94 5.93
C THR A 11 -11.20 -15.65 4.56
N VAL A 12 -12.15 -14.73 4.48
CA VAL A 12 -12.75 -14.29 3.22
C VAL A 12 -11.72 -13.62 2.32
N ALA A 13 -10.90 -12.70 2.86
CA ALA A 13 -9.84 -12.05 2.09
C ALA A 13 -8.79 -13.04 1.59
N LYS A 14 -8.43 -14.04 2.39
CA LYS A 14 -7.51 -15.12 2.02
C LYS A 14 -8.10 -15.97 0.90
N SER A 15 -9.36 -16.43 1.04
CA SER A 15 -10.03 -17.25 0.03
C SER A 15 -10.17 -16.53 -1.32
N LYS A 16 -10.48 -15.24 -1.29
CA LYS A 16 -10.60 -14.43 -2.50
C LYS A 16 -9.26 -14.14 -3.18
N GLY A 17 -8.17 -14.07 -2.42
CA GLY A 17 -6.82 -13.93 -2.98
C GLY A 17 -6.29 -15.19 -3.66
N PHE A 18 -6.89 -16.35 -3.41
CA PHE A 18 -6.47 -17.63 -3.99
C PHE A 18 -7.32 -18.09 -5.19
N MET A 19 -8.38 -17.38 -5.53
CA MET A 19 -9.26 -17.81 -6.61
C MET A 19 -8.91 -17.14 -7.93
N LEU A 20 -7.99 -17.75 -8.66
CA LEU A 20 -7.75 -17.52 -10.08
C LEU A 20 -8.85 -18.18 -10.89
N GLY A 21 -9.67 -17.39 -11.54
CA GLY A 21 -10.62 -17.87 -12.55
C GLY A 21 -12.10 -17.67 -12.20
N ASN A 22 -12.82 -17.00 -13.07
CA ASN A 22 -14.28 -16.86 -13.16
C ASN A 22 -15.05 -16.28 -11.97
N GLN A 23 -14.40 -15.68 -10.97
CA GLN A 23 -15.12 -14.93 -9.96
C GLN A 23 -15.17 -13.44 -10.31
N GLU A 24 -16.31 -12.81 -10.04
CA GLU A 24 -16.44 -11.35 -10.14
C GLU A 24 -15.39 -10.68 -9.26
N GLN A 25 -14.47 -9.97 -9.90
CA GLN A 25 -13.53 -9.12 -9.21
C GLN A 25 -14.32 -8.02 -8.51
N HIS A 26 -14.04 -7.77 -7.24
CA HIS A 26 -14.66 -6.70 -6.48
C HIS A 26 -13.61 -5.99 -5.63
N PHE A 27 -13.92 -4.79 -5.20
CA PHE A 27 -13.04 -4.10 -4.26
C PHE A 27 -12.99 -4.88 -2.93
N PRO A 28 -11.79 -5.19 -2.41
CA PRO A 28 -11.65 -6.00 -1.20
C PRO A 28 -11.96 -5.17 0.06
N SER A 29 -13.25 -4.90 0.30
CA SER A 29 -13.72 -4.13 1.46
C SER A 29 -13.35 -4.79 2.80
N GLU A 30 -13.11 -6.10 2.79
CA GLU A 30 -12.65 -6.86 3.95
C GLU A 30 -11.17 -6.61 4.29
N GLY A 31 -10.42 -6.05 3.35
CA GLY A 31 -8.96 -5.84 3.41
C GLY A 31 -8.18 -6.75 2.47
N LEU A 32 -6.92 -6.41 2.28
CA LEU A 32 -5.98 -7.22 1.50
C LEU A 32 -5.27 -8.21 2.43
N TYR A 33 -5.29 -9.48 2.08
CA TYR A 33 -4.47 -10.48 2.77
C TYR A 33 -2.99 -10.22 2.53
N LEU A 34 -2.24 -10.01 3.60
CA LEU A 34 -0.80 -9.76 3.57
C LEU A 34 0.01 -11.05 3.67
N GLY A 35 -0.48 -12.01 4.42
CA GLY A 35 0.22 -13.21 4.83
C GLY A 35 -0.29 -13.69 6.18
N ASP A 36 0.52 -14.44 6.89
CA ASP A 36 0.17 -15.00 8.18
C ASP A 36 1.00 -14.37 9.31
N LEU A 37 0.41 -14.26 10.48
CA LEU A 37 1.06 -13.95 11.74
C LEU A 37 1.26 -15.27 12.50
N THR A 38 2.49 -15.67 12.77
CA THR A 38 2.81 -16.92 13.43
C THR A 38 3.42 -16.67 14.80
N GLY A 39 2.91 -17.34 15.84
CA GLY A 39 3.43 -17.25 17.20
C GLY A 39 3.22 -18.56 17.94
N GLY A 40 4.28 -19.29 18.21
CA GLY A 40 4.17 -20.65 18.77
C GLY A 40 3.40 -21.58 17.83
N SER A 41 2.32 -22.19 18.32
CA SER A 41 1.41 -23.05 17.54
C SER A 41 0.25 -22.31 16.90
N ILE A 42 0.18 -20.99 17.06
CA ILE A 42 -0.94 -20.17 16.57
C ILE A 42 -0.53 -19.52 15.25
N THR A 43 -1.43 -19.60 14.27
CA THR A 43 -1.31 -18.90 12.99
C THR A 43 -2.57 -18.09 12.76
N LEU A 44 -2.43 -16.79 12.55
CA LEU A 44 -3.52 -15.85 12.28
C LEU A 44 -3.28 -15.17 10.92
N PRO A 45 -4.30 -14.98 10.09
CA PRO A 45 -4.13 -14.23 8.86
C PRO A 45 -3.89 -12.74 9.15
N ALA A 46 -2.87 -12.19 8.50
CA ALA A 46 -2.58 -10.76 8.52
C ALA A 46 -3.35 -10.06 7.40
N LEU A 47 -4.04 -8.98 7.73
CA LEU A 47 -4.75 -8.15 6.77
C LEU A 47 -4.24 -6.72 6.77
N TYR A 48 -4.18 -6.14 5.59
CA TYR A 48 -4.16 -4.70 5.43
C TYR A 48 -5.60 -4.20 5.27
N ASP A 49 -6.09 -3.54 6.31
CA ASP A 49 -7.43 -2.97 6.31
C ASP A 49 -7.42 -1.65 5.50
N LEU A 50 -7.97 -1.69 4.31
CA LEU A 50 -8.10 -0.52 3.42
C LEU A 50 -9.00 0.57 4.02
N ASN A 51 -9.89 0.22 4.96
CA ASN A 51 -10.77 1.17 5.66
C ASN A 51 -10.13 1.75 6.93
N SER A 52 -8.91 1.31 7.30
CA SER A 52 -8.23 1.80 8.50
C SER A 52 -7.86 3.29 8.46
N GLY A 53 -7.89 3.89 7.29
CA GLY A 53 -7.41 5.24 7.09
C GLY A 53 -5.88 5.36 7.05
N LYS A 54 -5.15 4.24 6.96
CA LYS A 54 -3.67 4.21 7.02
C LYS A 54 -3.08 3.61 5.76
N GLY A 55 -1.86 4.06 5.40
CA GLY A 55 -1.00 3.38 4.44
C GLY A 55 -0.33 2.15 5.04
N LEU A 56 0.51 1.47 4.26
CA LEU A 56 1.29 0.30 4.69
C LEU A 56 2.79 0.56 4.47
N CYS A 57 3.62 0.28 5.47
CA CYS A 57 5.05 0.51 5.37
C CYS A 57 5.85 -0.68 5.91
N PHE A 58 6.74 -1.22 5.08
CA PHE A 58 7.78 -2.18 5.47
C PHE A 58 9.08 -1.42 5.72
N LEU A 59 9.51 -1.33 6.96
CA LEU A 59 10.82 -0.75 7.28
C LEU A 59 11.93 -1.75 6.97
N TYR A 60 13.10 -1.23 6.56
CA TYR A 60 14.30 -2.05 6.44
C TYR A 60 15.55 -1.27 6.86
N ASN A 61 16.62 -1.98 7.25
CA ASN A 61 17.88 -1.40 7.73
C ASN A 61 19.13 -2.06 7.15
N ASN A 62 18.97 -3.06 6.29
CA ASN A 62 20.05 -3.75 5.59
C ASN A 62 19.54 -4.37 4.29
N GLU A 63 20.44 -4.86 3.44
CA GLU A 63 20.10 -5.44 2.14
C GLU A 63 19.18 -6.67 2.23
N HIS A 64 19.33 -7.48 3.27
CA HIS A 64 18.47 -8.65 3.43
C HIS A 64 17.03 -8.25 3.70
N SER A 65 16.80 -7.37 4.67
CA SER A 65 15.46 -6.85 4.98
C SER A 65 14.88 -5.98 3.85
N GLN A 66 15.73 -5.28 3.08
CA GLN A 66 15.34 -4.57 1.86
C GLN A 66 14.73 -5.51 0.83
N ARG A 67 15.47 -6.60 0.49
CA ARG A 67 14.96 -7.60 -0.46
C ARG A 67 13.65 -8.22 0.00
N GLN A 68 13.53 -8.51 1.29
CA GLN A 68 12.28 -9.04 1.85
C GLN A 68 11.13 -8.04 1.76
N ALA A 69 11.35 -6.77 2.13
CA ALA A 69 10.36 -5.71 2.05
C ALA A 69 9.86 -5.50 0.62
N ASN A 70 10.78 -5.42 -0.35
CA ASN A 70 10.43 -5.24 -1.76
C ASN A 70 9.69 -6.46 -2.32
N ALA A 71 10.07 -7.69 -1.94
CA ALA A 71 9.34 -8.89 -2.32
C ALA A 71 7.90 -8.91 -1.74
N CYS A 72 7.70 -8.41 -0.52
CA CYS A 72 6.35 -8.25 0.04
C CYS A 72 5.52 -7.24 -0.76
N LEU A 73 6.09 -6.10 -1.12
CA LEU A 73 5.41 -5.08 -1.94
C LEU A 73 5.05 -5.64 -3.32
N GLU A 74 5.96 -6.38 -3.96
CA GLU A 74 5.71 -6.98 -5.26
C GLU A 74 4.52 -7.97 -5.22
N ARG A 75 4.47 -8.82 -4.19
CA ARG A 75 3.34 -9.72 -3.97
C ARG A 75 2.03 -8.98 -3.77
N LEU A 76 2.06 -7.87 -3.02
CA LEU A 76 0.88 -7.04 -2.81
C LEU A 76 0.44 -6.34 -4.09
N ALA A 77 1.36 -5.84 -4.91
CA ALA A 77 1.06 -5.26 -6.22
C ALA A 77 0.36 -6.30 -7.12
N CYS A 78 0.90 -7.52 -7.18
CA CYS A 78 0.28 -8.62 -7.92
C CYS A 78 -1.12 -8.94 -7.38
N ARG A 79 -1.28 -9.02 -6.06
CA ARG A 79 -2.57 -9.32 -5.44
C ARG A 79 -3.61 -8.22 -5.71
N ILE A 80 -3.23 -6.95 -5.57
CA ILE A 80 -4.09 -5.82 -5.96
C ILE A 80 -4.52 -5.97 -7.42
N ALA A 81 -3.55 -6.25 -8.28
CA ALA A 81 -3.79 -6.43 -9.69
C ALA A 81 -4.75 -7.58 -10.01
N LEU A 82 -4.75 -8.65 -9.24
CA LEU A 82 -5.64 -9.81 -9.44
C LEU A 82 -7.02 -9.63 -8.78
N THR A 83 -7.08 -8.89 -7.68
CA THR A 83 -8.29 -8.81 -6.85
C THR A 83 -9.19 -7.65 -7.23
N VAL A 84 -8.59 -6.46 -7.45
CA VAL A 84 -9.38 -5.25 -7.74
C VAL A 84 -9.75 -5.22 -9.23
N PRO A 85 -11.02 -4.92 -9.58
CA PRO A 85 -11.42 -4.81 -10.98
C PRO A 85 -10.57 -3.79 -11.75
N SER A 86 -10.14 -4.15 -12.95
CA SER A 86 -9.23 -3.31 -13.75
C SER A 86 -9.82 -1.93 -14.09
N HIS A 87 -11.12 -1.83 -14.28
CA HIS A 87 -11.82 -0.58 -14.55
C HIS A 87 -11.96 0.32 -13.31
N LEU A 88 -11.74 -0.24 -12.10
CA LEU A 88 -11.79 0.47 -10.82
C LEU A 88 -10.41 0.63 -10.16
N CYS A 89 -9.31 0.29 -10.85
CA CYS A 89 -7.99 0.29 -10.27
C CYS A 89 -6.96 1.02 -11.13
N ASP A 90 -6.31 2.01 -10.57
CA ASP A 90 -5.08 2.58 -11.10
C ASP A 90 -3.92 2.13 -10.18
N LEU A 91 -2.91 1.48 -10.75
CA LEU A 91 -1.73 1.01 -10.04
C LEU A 91 -0.51 1.82 -10.50
N VAL A 92 0.15 2.47 -9.55
CA VAL A 92 1.34 3.27 -9.75
C VAL A 92 2.49 2.63 -9.00
N ILE A 93 3.56 2.27 -9.70
CA ILE A 93 4.74 1.66 -9.10
C ILE A 93 5.92 2.63 -9.27
N TYR A 94 6.54 3.02 -8.15
CA TYR A 94 7.79 3.76 -8.12
C TYR A 94 8.86 2.90 -7.47
N ASN A 95 9.97 2.73 -8.15
CA ASN A 95 11.14 2.05 -7.64
C ASN A 95 12.28 3.05 -7.45
N GLY A 96 12.58 3.40 -6.20
CA GLY A 96 13.67 4.31 -5.84
C GLY A 96 15.04 3.63 -5.71
N GLY A 97 15.10 2.30 -5.88
CA GLY A 97 16.31 1.50 -5.79
C GLY A 97 16.83 1.03 -7.15
N ASP A 98 17.58 -0.07 -7.13
CA ASP A 98 18.07 -0.72 -8.35
C ASP A 98 16.91 -1.31 -9.16
N PRO A 99 16.65 -0.82 -10.39
CA PRO A 99 15.56 -1.32 -11.23
C PRO A 99 15.64 -2.82 -11.55
N SER A 100 16.84 -3.42 -11.44
CA SER A 100 17.05 -4.84 -11.75
C SER A 100 16.50 -5.77 -10.68
N ASN A 101 16.26 -5.29 -9.47
CA ASN A 101 15.98 -6.11 -8.29
C ASN A 101 14.54 -6.02 -7.74
N ALA A 102 13.72 -5.09 -8.23
CA ALA A 102 12.36 -4.92 -7.75
C ALA A 102 11.34 -5.01 -8.88
N PHE A 103 10.18 -5.56 -8.57
CA PHE A 103 9.04 -5.72 -9.48
C PHE A 103 9.33 -6.51 -10.77
N MET A 104 10.31 -7.41 -10.73
CA MET A 104 10.66 -8.27 -11.86
C MET A 104 9.51 -9.22 -12.25
N VAL A 105 8.81 -9.77 -11.26
CA VAL A 105 7.65 -10.65 -11.50
C VAL A 105 6.52 -9.84 -12.09
N HIS A 106 6.24 -8.66 -11.52
CA HIS A 106 5.20 -7.77 -12.01
C HIS A 106 5.42 -7.34 -13.46
N SER A 107 6.64 -6.99 -13.84
CA SER A 107 6.97 -6.63 -15.22
C SER A 107 6.83 -7.81 -16.20
N ARG A 108 6.92 -9.05 -15.71
CA ARG A 108 6.74 -10.29 -16.48
C ARG A 108 5.31 -10.79 -16.51
N MET A 109 4.46 -10.30 -15.61
CA MET A 109 3.05 -10.65 -15.63
C MET A 109 2.46 -10.23 -16.97
N ASN A 110 1.97 -11.23 -17.69
CA ASN A 110 1.47 -11.02 -19.03
C ASN A 110 0.31 -10.01 -18.99
N LYS A 111 0.31 -9.05 -19.89
CA LYS A 111 -0.78 -8.07 -20.09
C LYS A 111 -2.17 -8.73 -20.18
N HIS A 112 -2.23 -10.00 -20.61
CA HIS A 112 -3.47 -10.77 -20.64
C HIS A 112 -4.03 -11.10 -19.26
N ILE A 113 -3.18 -11.28 -18.24
CA ILE A 113 -3.60 -11.51 -16.85
C ILE A 113 -4.02 -10.20 -16.20
N MET A 114 -3.29 -9.12 -16.50
CA MET A 114 -3.48 -7.81 -15.89
C MET A 114 -4.62 -7.01 -16.52
N GLY A 115 -5.08 -7.38 -17.71
CA GLY A 115 -6.13 -6.66 -18.43
C GLY A 115 -5.71 -5.26 -18.89
N ASN A 116 -6.69 -4.40 -19.14
CA ASN A 116 -6.47 -3.01 -19.57
C ASN A 116 -6.25 -2.05 -18.39
N ARG A 117 -5.42 -2.43 -17.42
CA ARG A 117 -5.12 -1.57 -16.28
C ARG A 117 -4.22 -0.42 -16.69
N ASN A 118 -4.48 0.75 -16.11
CA ASN A 118 -3.58 1.89 -16.22
C ASN A 118 -2.41 1.69 -15.24
N GLU A 119 -1.47 0.84 -15.60
CA GLU A 119 -0.25 0.67 -14.81
C GLU A 119 0.78 1.68 -15.24
N ARG A 120 1.37 2.33 -14.27
CA ARG A 120 2.44 3.28 -14.47
C ARG A 120 3.62 2.85 -13.62
N ILE A 121 4.78 2.66 -14.25
CA ILE A 121 6.02 2.31 -13.57
C ILE A 121 6.97 3.47 -13.74
N PHE A 122 7.43 4.02 -12.64
CA PHE A 122 8.38 5.12 -12.60
C PHE A 122 9.69 4.65 -11.96
N PHE A 123 10.80 5.05 -12.57
CA PHE A 123 12.13 4.90 -12.01
C PHE A 123 12.76 6.29 -11.83
N ASP A 124 13.95 6.36 -11.29
CA ASP A 124 14.65 7.63 -11.01
C ASP A 124 14.64 8.64 -12.16
N GLY A 125 14.83 8.16 -13.38
CA GLY A 125 14.79 9.02 -14.58
C GLY A 125 13.43 9.65 -14.87
N ASN A 126 12.38 9.22 -14.18
CA ASN A 126 11.00 9.68 -14.36
C ASN A 126 10.49 10.47 -13.13
N LEU A 127 11.37 10.97 -12.28
CA LEU A 127 10.98 11.63 -11.01
C LEU A 127 10.05 12.83 -11.23
N ASP A 128 10.26 13.64 -12.27
CA ASP A 128 9.40 14.79 -12.54
C ASP A 128 7.98 14.36 -12.92
N ALA A 129 7.85 13.37 -13.79
CA ALA A 129 6.53 12.80 -14.13
C ALA A 129 5.85 12.17 -12.91
N PHE A 130 6.60 11.55 -12.02
CA PHE A 130 6.07 11.02 -10.76
C PHE A 130 5.60 12.14 -9.82
N ARG A 131 6.34 13.25 -9.73
CA ARG A 131 5.92 14.43 -8.95
C ARG A 131 4.63 15.04 -9.46
N GLU A 132 4.49 15.18 -10.77
CA GLU A 132 3.23 15.64 -11.40
C GLU A 132 2.07 14.73 -11.01
N LEU A 133 2.27 13.40 -11.09
CA LEU A 133 1.26 12.43 -10.69
C LEU A 133 0.89 12.53 -9.20
N LEU A 134 1.85 12.78 -8.31
CA LEU A 134 1.57 13.02 -6.89
C LEU A 134 0.73 14.28 -6.68
N ASN A 135 0.97 15.36 -7.46
CA ASN A 135 0.17 16.57 -7.41
C ASN A 135 -1.26 16.33 -7.90
N GLU A 136 -1.43 15.60 -8.99
CA GLU A 136 -2.74 15.19 -9.51
C GLU A 136 -3.49 14.32 -8.48
N ALA A 137 -2.80 13.34 -7.88
CA ALA A 137 -3.37 12.47 -6.86
C ALA A 137 -3.84 13.27 -5.63
N TYR A 138 -3.04 14.23 -5.19
CA TYR A 138 -3.42 15.08 -4.05
C TYR A 138 -4.64 15.97 -4.38
N ALA A 139 -4.68 16.58 -5.55
CA ALA A 139 -5.84 17.34 -6.00
C ALA A 139 -7.11 16.46 -6.04
N SER A 140 -6.97 15.24 -6.58
CA SER A 140 -8.03 14.23 -6.58
C SER A 140 -8.50 13.84 -5.17
N VAL A 141 -7.57 13.70 -4.20
CA VAL A 141 -7.93 13.44 -2.79
C VAL A 141 -8.81 14.55 -2.24
N ILE A 142 -8.45 15.81 -2.46
CA ILE A 142 -9.23 16.96 -1.97
C ILE A 142 -10.64 16.98 -2.59
N GLU A 143 -10.74 16.81 -3.90
CA GLU A 143 -12.00 16.77 -4.61
C GLU A 143 -12.90 15.63 -4.12
N ARG A 144 -12.36 14.42 -4.06
CA ARG A 144 -13.08 13.22 -3.60
C ARG A 144 -13.56 13.36 -2.16
N MET A 145 -12.72 13.89 -1.26
CA MET A 145 -13.10 14.14 0.13
C MET A 145 -14.25 15.14 0.24
N SER A 146 -14.28 16.14 -0.64
CA SER A 146 -15.42 17.08 -0.74
C SER A 146 -16.69 16.35 -1.18
N ASN A 147 -16.63 15.55 -2.25
CA ASN A 147 -17.75 14.79 -2.77
C ASN A 147 -18.29 13.76 -1.76
N ILE A 148 -17.41 13.04 -1.07
CA ILE A 148 -17.76 12.09 -0.01
C ILE A 148 -18.53 12.80 1.11
N ARG A 149 -18.04 13.97 1.55
CA ARG A 149 -18.70 14.78 2.58
C ARG A 149 -20.07 15.31 2.14
N LEU A 150 -20.17 15.82 0.92
CA LEU A 150 -21.43 16.32 0.35
C LEU A 150 -22.47 15.21 0.21
N ALA A 151 -22.03 13.98 -0.08
CA ALA A 151 -22.90 12.80 -0.15
C ALA A 151 -23.25 12.22 1.24
N GLY A 152 -22.71 12.75 2.33
CA GLY A 152 -22.90 12.22 3.68
C GLY A 152 -22.27 10.84 3.89
N LYS A 153 -21.20 10.51 3.15
CA LYS A 153 -20.51 9.22 3.20
C LYS A 153 -19.24 9.32 4.03
N ARG A 154 -18.73 8.18 4.51
CA ARG A 154 -17.51 8.12 5.32
C ARG A 154 -16.25 8.08 4.50
N ASP A 155 -16.31 7.37 3.37
CA ASP A 155 -15.17 7.07 2.51
C ASP A 155 -15.62 6.80 1.06
N LEU A 156 -14.63 6.59 0.17
CA LEU A 156 -14.92 6.31 -1.24
C LEU A 156 -15.61 4.95 -1.45
N VAL A 157 -15.38 3.98 -0.59
CA VAL A 157 -16.04 2.67 -0.70
C VAL A 157 -17.55 2.84 -0.56
N GLU A 158 -17.96 3.50 0.52
CA GLU A 158 -19.38 3.78 0.76
C GLU A 158 -20.01 4.69 -0.29
N LEU A 159 -19.24 5.64 -0.83
CA LEU A 159 -19.69 6.46 -1.96
C LEU A 159 -19.91 5.59 -3.21
N ASN A 160 -18.93 4.77 -3.59
CA ASN A 160 -19.02 3.91 -4.76
C ASN A 160 -20.16 2.87 -4.66
N GLU A 161 -20.47 2.37 -3.48
CA GLU A 161 -21.61 1.47 -3.25
C GLU A 161 -22.97 2.18 -3.54
N SER A 162 -23.03 3.48 -3.36
CA SER A 162 -24.23 4.28 -3.63
C SER A 162 -24.35 4.74 -5.09
N LEU A 163 -23.30 4.54 -5.90
CA LEU A 163 -23.25 4.96 -7.30
C LEU A 163 -23.52 3.77 -8.24
N GLY A 164 -24.11 4.08 -9.41
CA GLY A 164 -24.18 3.09 -10.50
C GLY A 164 -22.78 2.72 -11.01
N ASN A 165 -22.66 1.53 -11.62
CA ASN A 165 -21.36 0.99 -12.04
C ASN A 165 -20.53 1.96 -12.88
N ASP A 166 -21.15 2.68 -13.81
CA ASP A 166 -20.47 3.62 -14.71
C ASP A 166 -20.04 4.93 -14.04
N ALA A 167 -20.59 5.24 -12.85
CA ALA A 167 -20.29 6.44 -12.09
C ALA A 167 -19.26 6.19 -10.96
N ARG A 168 -18.84 4.96 -10.74
CA ARG A 168 -17.87 4.62 -9.70
C ARG A 168 -16.52 5.24 -9.98
N LEU A 169 -15.92 5.79 -8.93
CA LEU A 169 -14.58 6.36 -8.98
C LEU A 169 -13.52 5.28 -8.77
N LYS A 170 -12.42 5.39 -9.50
CA LYS A 170 -11.32 4.45 -9.39
C LYS A 170 -10.57 4.58 -8.06
N TYR A 171 -10.13 3.46 -7.53
CA TYR A 171 -9.14 3.39 -6.48
C TYR A 171 -7.73 3.54 -7.06
N GLN A 172 -6.85 4.23 -6.34
CA GLN A 172 -5.46 4.42 -6.74
C GLN A 172 -4.54 3.76 -5.71
N PHE A 173 -3.61 2.94 -6.19
CA PHE A 173 -2.61 2.30 -5.35
C PHE A 173 -1.22 2.78 -5.76
N PHE A 174 -0.51 3.40 -4.82
CA PHE A 174 0.88 3.80 -4.96
C PHE A 174 1.75 2.78 -4.26
N ILE A 175 2.55 2.05 -5.01
CA ILE A 175 3.50 1.05 -4.52
C ILE A 175 4.91 1.65 -4.67
N LEU A 176 5.55 1.95 -3.56
CA LEU A 176 6.82 2.68 -3.53
C LEU A 176 7.91 1.78 -2.95
N ALA A 177 8.79 1.24 -3.77
CA ALA A 177 9.95 0.51 -3.32
C ALA A 177 11.13 1.44 -3.03
N ASP A 178 11.86 1.12 -1.97
CA ASP A 178 13.07 1.82 -1.56
C ASP A 178 12.89 3.33 -1.32
N PHE A 179 11.74 3.67 -0.67
CA PHE A 179 11.52 5.05 -0.23
C PHE A 179 12.60 5.46 0.80
N PRO A 180 13.13 6.67 0.74
CA PRO A 180 12.75 7.77 -0.14
C PRO A 180 13.36 7.71 -1.55
N GLY A 181 14.32 6.84 -1.80
CA GLY A 181 15.03 6.79 -3.07
C GLY A 181 15.63 8.16 -3.41
N PHE A 182 15.34 8.65 -4.60
CA PHE A 182 15.78 9.96 -5.11
C PHE A 182 14.71 11.07 -4.98
N MET A 183 13.66 10.84 -4.19
CA MET A 183 12.62 11.84 -3.97
C MET A 183 13.19 13.06 -3.24
N ASN A 184 12.85 14.24 -3.74
CA ASN A 184 13.12 15.49 -3.04
C ASN A 184 12.05 15.77 -1.96
N MET A 185 12.30 16.78 -1.12
CA MET A 185 11.40 17.13 -0.03
C MET A 185 9.99 17.51 -0.49
N ASP A 186 9.84 18.13 -1.65
CA ASP A 186 8.52 18.50 -2.17
C ASP A 186 7.69 17.26 -2.50
N ALA A 187 8.29 16.25 -3.16
CA ALA A 187 7.63 14.98 -3.43
C ALA A 187 7.28 14.24 -2.13
N ILE A 188 8.20 14.22 -1.15
CA ILE A 188 8.00 13.59 0.16
C ILE A 188 6.89 14.27 0.94
N ASN A 189 6.84 15.60 0.96
CA ASN A 189 5.78 16.36 1.62
C ASN A 189 4.43 16.11 0.96
N ARG A 190 4.38 16.06 -0.37
CA ARG A 190 3.16 15.76 -1.11
C ARG A 190 2.67 14.35 -0.83
N LEU A 191 3.58 13.38 -0.83
CA LEU A 191 3.27 12.00 -0.47
C LEU A 191 2.73 11.88 0.96
N THR A 192 3.34 12.61 1.90
CA THR A 192 2.87 12.65 3.30
C THR A 192 1.43 13.16 3.40
N GLN A 193 1.08 14.23 2.68
CA GLN A 193 -0.29 14.75 2.61
C GLN A 193 -1.27 13.73 2.01
N ILE A 194 -0.84 12.97 1.00
CA ILE A 194 -1.65 11.90 0.42
C ILE A 194 -1.87 10.79 1.44
N VAL A 195 -0.84 10.37 2.18
CA VAL A 195 -0.96 9.33 3.21
C VAL A 195 -1.92 9.75 4.33
N GLU A 196 -1.93 11.02 4.72
CA GLU A 196 -2.78 11.56 5.79
C GLU A 196 -4.29 11.48 5.46
N ALA A 197 -4.67 11.65 4.21
CA ALA A 197 -6.08 11.77 3.82
C ALA A 197 -6.51 10.78 2.72
N GLY A 198 -5.57 10.20 2.00
CA GLY A 198 -5.81 9.50 0.74
C GLY A 198 -6.65 8.23 0.87
N SER A 199 -6.45 7.45 1.91
CA SER A 199 -7.15 6.16 2.05
C SER A 199 -8.69 6.32 2.09
N LYS A 200 -9.20 7.36 2.75
CA LYS A 200 -10.63 7.67 2.73
C LYS A 200 -11.13 8.10 1.35
N ALA A 201 -10.26 8.72 0.57
CA ALA A 201 -10.52 9.11 -0.81
C ALA A 201 -10.21 7.99 -1.83
N GLY A 202 -9.90 6.76 -1.36
CA GLY A 202 -9.55 5.63 -2.21
C GLY A 202 -8.16 5.72 -2.83
N VAL A 203 -7.24 6.46 -2.20
CA VAL A 203 -5.82 6.55 -2.60
C VAL A 203 -4.97 5.91 -1.52
N PHE A 204 -4.37 4.77 -1.83
CA PHE A 204 -3.62 3.94 -0.91
C PHE A 204 -2.13 3.99 -1.21
N VAL A 205 -1.30 4.14 -0.18
CA VAL A 205 0.15 4.15 -0.31
C VAL A 205 0.74 2.98 0.46
N LEU A 206 1.48 2.14 -0.26
CA LEU A 206 2.21 0.99 0.27
C LEU A 206 3.69 1.21 -0.05
N MET A 207 4.59 1.11 0.92
CA MET A 207 6.00 1.40 0.69
C MET A 207 6.95 0.49 1.45
N SER A 208 8.17 0.36 0.94
CA SER A 208 9.34 -0.03 1.73
C SER A 208 10.17 1.21 2.05
N PHE A 209 10.64 1.33 3.29
CA PHE A 209 11.30 2.54 3.79
C PHE A 209 12.68 2.19 4.36
N ASP A 210 13.71 2.86 3.84
CA ASP A 210 15.08 2.75 4.36
C ASP A 210 15.26 3.54 5.66
N MET A 211 15.40 2.84 6.77
CA MET A 211 15.63 3.46 8.08
C MET A 211 16.97 4.19 8.19
N ARG A 212 17.91 3.94 7.26
CA ARG A 212 19.23 4.58 7.21
C ARG A 212 19.22 5.87 6.40
N ALA A 213 18.14 6.11 5.65
CA ALA A 213 18.06 7.27 4.77
C ALA A 213 18.10 8.58 5.58
N ASN A 214 19.06 9.40 5.26
CA ASN A 214 19.18 10.76 5.81
C ASN A 214 18.66 11.75 4.77
N ILE A 215 17.41 12.13 4.92
CA ILE A 215 16.76 13.08 4.01
C ILE A 215 16.89 14.45 4.64
N VAL A 216 17.58 15.35 3.95
CA VAL A 216 17.78 16.73 4.39
C VAL A 216 17.03 17.66 3.45
N ASP A 217 16.27 18.58 4.03
CA ASP A 217 15.66 19.66 3.28
C ASP A 217 16.75 20.62 2.77
N ALA A 218 16.83 20.81 1.46
CA ALA A 218 17.81 21.67 0.82
C ALA A 218 17.71 23.16 1.26
N TYR A 219 16.52 23.56 1.70
CA TYR A 219 16.26 24.96 2.08
C TYR A 219 16.38 25.24 3.58
N SER A 220 16.03 24.27 4.41
CA SER A 220 16.02 24.46 5.87
C SER A 220 17.17 23.77 6.58
N SER A 221 17.96 22.94 5.90
CA SER A 221 18.98 22.06 6.50
C SER A 221 18.44 21.17 7.62
N ALA A 222 17.12 21.13 7.80
CA ALA A 222 16.49 20.30 8.80
C ALA A 222 16.34 18.85 8.27
N PRO A 223 16.66 17.84 9.09
CA PRO A 223 16.41 16.46 8.68
C PRO A 223 14.90 16.21 8.57
N PHE A 224 14.50 15.42 7.58
CA PHE A 224 13.13 14.96 7.45
C PHE A 224 12.74 14.16 8.70
N ASN A 225 11.64 14.54 9.31
CA ASN A 225 11.06 13.77 10.41
C ASN A 225 10.06 12.75 9.84
N PRO A 226 10.40 11.46 9.78
CA PRO A 226 9.52 10.44 9.24
C PRO A 226 8.29 10.16 10.12
N GLN A 227 8.27 10.66 11.36
CA GLN A 227 7.19 10.38 12.31
C GLN A 227 5.82 10.81 11.79
N ARG A 228 5.74 11.95 11.12
CA ARG A 228 4.47 12.43 10.54
C ARG A 228 3.94 11.48 9.46
N LEU A 229 4.81 10.95 8.61
CA LEU A 229 4.45 9.97 7.59
C LEU A 229 4.07 8.63 8.25
N LEU A 230 4.94 8.09 9.11
CA LEU A 230 4.79 6.77 9.69
C LEU A 230 3.62 6.65 10.67
N SER A 231 3.22 7.74 11.34
CA SER A 231 2.03 7.73 12.22
C SER A 231 0.72 7.45 11.48
N ASN A 232 0.69 7.74 10.18
CA ASN A 232 -0.45 7.48 9.30
C ASN A 232 -0.31 6.18 8.50
N MET A 233 0.60 5.29 8.92
CA MET A 233 0.83 4.00 8.28
C MET A 233 0.75 2.84 9.27
N GLN A 234 0.37 1.69 8.76
CA GLN A 234 0.65 0.41 9.40
C GLN A 234 2.11 0.08 9.14
N VAL A 235 2.89 -0.07 10.19
CA VAL A 235 4.33 -0.24 10.06
C VAL A 235 4.73 -1.66 10.42
N LEU A 236 5.48 -2.31 9.52
CA LEU A 236 6.14 -3.58 9.75
C LEU A 236 7.65 -3.33 9.92
N VAL A 237 8.19 -3.84 11.01
CA VAL A 237 9.61 -3.68 11.41
C VAL A 237 10.34 -4.98 11.15
N PRO A 238 11.55 -4.97 10.56
CA PRO A 238 12.31 -6.19 10.33
C PRO A 238 12.68 -6.86 11.64
N GLN A 239 12.46 -8.18 11.71
CA GLN A 239 12.77 -9.03 12.85
C GLN A 239 13.39 -10.34 12.37
N GLY A 240 14.73 -10.42 12.36
CA GLY A 240 15.45 -11.57 11.80
C GLY A 240 15.11 -11.78 10.33
N ASN A 241 14.54 -12.93 9.99
CA ASN A 241 14.12 -13.29 8.63
C ASN A 241 12.65 -12.97 8.35
N SER A 242 11.98 -12.20 9.20
CA SER A 242 10.57 -11.86 9.09
C SER A 242 10.31 -10.40 9.46
N PHE A 243 9.05 -10.02 9.57
CA PHE A 243 8.64 -8.71 10.06
C PHE A 243 7.71 -8.88 11.26
N SER A 244 7.63 -7.85 12.09
CA SER A 244 6.61 -7.71 13.11
C SER A 244 5.84 -6.41 12.91
N PHE A 245 4.55 -6.40 13.20
CA PHE A 245 3.77 -5.17 13.20
C PHE A 245 4.21 -4.27 14.35
N ARG A 246 4.50 -3.01 14.03
CA ARG A 246 4.76 -1.98 15.03
C ARG A 246 3.45 -1.23 15.26
N ASN A 247 2.79 -1.51 16.38
CA ASN A 247 1.61 -0.75 16.76
C ASN A 247 1.93 0.32 17.79
N SER A 248 1.34 1.47 17.59
CA SER A 248 1.29 2.52 18.58
C SER A 248 0.19 2.16 19.60
N GLY A 249 0.53 1.44 20.65
CA GLY A 249 -0.13 1.64 21.92
C GLY A 249 -1.12 0.61 22.46
N HIS A 250 -1.66 -0.40 21.77
CA HIS A 250 -2.61 -1.33 22.41
C HIS A 250 -2.50 -2.81 22.01
N ASP A 251 -1.64 -3.16 21.06
CA ASP A 251 -1.57 -4.53 20.55
C ASP A 251 -0.22 -5.18 20.84
N GLU A 252 0.18 -5.23 22.12
CA GLU A 252 1.36 -5.98 22.57
C GLU A 252 1.32 -7.45 22.14
N VAL A 253 0.14 -7.98 21.92
CA VAL A 253 -0.06 -9.36 21.50
C VAL A 253 0.41 -9.56 20.05
N ILE A 254 0.07 -8.64 19.13
CA ILE A 254 0.48 -8.76 17.71
C ILE A 254 1.99 -8.60 17.55
N ASN A 255 2.62 -7.74 18.34
CA ASN A 255 4.06 -7.52 18.28
C ASN A 255 4.87 -8.79 18.62
N ARG A 256 4.22 -9.81 19.19
CA ARG A 256 4.83 -11.11 19.53
C ARG A 256 4.74 -12.13 18.39
N PHE A 257 3.98 -11.83 17.33
CA PHE A 257 3.85 -12.70 16.18
C PHE A 257 4.85 -12.32 15.08
N ASN A 258 5.42 -13.33 14.45
CA ASN A 258 6.23 -13.16 13.25
C ASN A 258 5.32 -13.07 12.03
N TYR A 259 5.56 -12.10 11.18
CA TYR A 259 4.85 -11.96 9.92
C TYR A 259 5.50 -12.85 8.86
N VAL A 260 4.71 -13.74 8.27
CA VAL A 260 5.10 -14.57 7.14
C VAL A 260 4.35 -14.08 5.91
N PRO A 261 5.04 -13.54 4.88
CA PRO A 261 4.40 -13.08 3.67
C PRO A 261 3.58 -14.19 3.02
N GLY A 262 2.37 -13.87 2.57
CA GLY A 262 1.58 -14.80 1.74
C GLY A 262 2.31 -15.07 0.43
N ALA A 263 2.31 -16.34 0.00
CA ALA A 263 2.86 -16.68 -1.31
C ALA A 263 2.14 -15.86 -2.41
N PRO A 264 2.83 -15.43 -3.47
CA PRO A 264 2.15 -15.02 -4.68
C PRO A 264 1.42 -16.25 -5.22
N ASP A 265 0.18 -16.08 -5.56
CA ASP A 265 -0.62 -17.12 -6.22
C ASP A 265 -0.18 -17.29 -7.68
#